data_7adece23ee1dd034058ee787681069b4
#
_entry.id   7adece23ee1dd034058ee787681069b4
#
_cell.length_a   1.000
_cell.length_b   1.000
_cell.length_c   1.000
_cell.angle_alpha   90.00
_cell.angle_beta   90.00
_cell.angle_gamma   90.00
#
_symmetry.space_group_name_H-M   'P 1'
#
loop_
_entity.id
_entity.type
_entity.pdbx_description
1 polymer ?
#
loop_
_entity_poly.entity_id
_entity_poly.type
_entity_poly.pdbx_seq_one_letter_code
_entity_poly.pdbx_strand_id
1 'polypeptide(L)'
;MSEAIVIENLTKYYNKFLALKGLSLAVPAKENVGLLGPNGAGKSTTLKILCGLLRASSGAVYIDGINVAENPSQALSRIGAIVETPEFYSFLTPEETLGYLGRLRGMGGDNLKQRIKEVIKQVRLEDWSRVKIEKFSRGMKQRLGLAQTLLHDPPVLILDEPGLGLDPRGVVEFRDIIEKAGKEKTIFFASHQLTEVSQICNQVAIIDHGKLLAYDSITALKKKYKSLEGAYLELTEAPLE
;
A
#
# COMPACT_ATOMS: atom_id res chain seq x y z
N MET A 1 -7.78 -15.09 -14.15
CA MET A 1 -8.01 -14.39 -12.89
C MET A 1 -8.20 -12.91 -13.24
N SER A 2 -9.08 -12.19 -12.54
CA SER A 2 -9.23 -10.75 -12.75
C SER A 2 -8.04 -10.01 -12.15
N GLU A 3 -7.61 -8.92 -12.78
CA GLU A 3 -6.54 -8.06 -12.30
C GLU A 3 -7.13 -6.93 -11.47
N ALA A 4 -6.62 -6.75 -10.25
CA ALA A 4 -7.07 -5.70 -9.34
C ALA A 4 -6.35 -4.36 -9.61
N ILE A 5 -5.07 -4.44 -10.03
CA ILE A 5 -4.28 -3.26 -10.42
C ILE A 5 -3.61 -3.57 -11.75
N VAL A 6 -3.70 -2.64 -12.70
CA VAL A 6 -2.94 -2.70 -13.95
C VAL A 6 -2.18 -1.39 -14.14
N ILE A 7 -0.91 -1.51 -14.44
CA ILE A 7 -0.01 -0.40 -14.77
C ILE A 7 0.49 -0.63 -16.19
N GLU A 8 0.24 0.32 -17.10
CA GLU A 8 0.59 0.22 -18.50
C GLU A 8 1.56 1.32 -18.93
N ASN A 9 2.79 0.95 -19.26
CA ASN A 9 3.84 1.83 -19.78
C ASN A 9 4.00 3.14 -19.00
N LEU A 10 3.88 3.05 -17.67
CA LEU A 10 3.82 4.19 -16.78
C LEU A 10 5.14 4.94 -16.77
N THR A 11 5.10 6.21 -17.20
CA THR A 11 6.26 7.10 -17.25
C THR A 11 5.99 8.35 -16.43
N LYS A 12 7.01 8.77 -15.66
CA LYS A 12 6.92 10.00 -14.87
C LYS A 12 8.20 10.81 -14.95
N TYR A 13 8.05 12.07 -15.37
CA TYR A 13 9.08 13.08 -15.29
C TYR A 13 8.80 14.06 -14.14
N TYR A 14 9.83 14.40 -13.38
CA TYR A 14 9.89 15.56 -12.49
C TYR A 14 10.86 16.56 -13.12
N ASN A 15 10.35 17.56 -13.80
CA ASN A 15 11.14 18.44 -14.67
C ASN A 15 11.95 17.61 -15.70
N LYS A 16 13.28 17.59 -15.56
CA LYS A 16 14.18 16.81 -16.43
C LYS A 16 14.51 15.42 -15.87
N PHE A 17 14.12 15.11 -14.64
CA PHE A 17 14.42 13.84 -14.00
C PHE A 17 13.35 12.80 -14.35
N LEU A 18 13.76 11.69 -14.96
CA LEU A 18 12.89 10.58 -15.35
C LEU A 18 12.83 9.58 -14.20
N ALA A 19 11.72 9.64 -13.43
CA ALA A 19 11.50 8.82 -12.25
C ALA A 19 10.92 7.44 -12.54
N LEU A 20 10.05 7.32 -13.57
CA LEU A 20 9.50 6.05 -14.05
C LEU A 20 9.70 5.95 -15.57
N LYS A 21 10.14 4.79 -16.04
CA LYS A 21 10.62 4.55 -17.41
C LYS A 21 9.80 3.46 -18.09
N GLY A 22 8.49 3.67 -18.30
CA GLY A 22 7.63 2.71 -18.97
C GLY A 22 7.32 1.49 -18.08
N LEU A 23 7.10 1.69 -16.77
CA LEU A 23 6.77 0.62 -15.85
C LEU A 23 5.45 -0.04 -16.25
N SER A 24 5.44 -1.37 -16.44
CA SER A 24 4.25 -2.16 -16.70
C SER A 24 4.17 -3.33 -15.74
N LEU A 25 3.01 -3.48 -15.07
CA LEU A 25 2.78 -4.49 -14.03
C LEU A 25 1.28 -4.76 -13.91
N ALA A 26 0.90 -6.03 -13.75
CA ALA A 26 -0.46 -6.44 -13.43
C ALA A 26 -0.49 -7.20 -12.10
N VAL A 27 -1.34 -6.77 -11.17
CA VAL A 27 -1.53 -7.38 -9.86
C VAL A 27 -2.84 -8.16 -9.86
N PRO A 28 -2.81 -9.49 -9.72
CA PRO A 28 -4.02 -10.30 -9.67
C PRO A 28 -4.88 -9.97 -8.45
N ALA A 29 -6.19 -10.13 -8.57
CA ALA A 29 -7.09 -9.99 -7.44
C ALA A 29 -6.81 -11.03 -6.35
N LYS A 30 -6.92 -10.60 -5.08
CA LYS A 30 -6.67 -11.41 -3.87
C LYS A 30 -5.23 -11.91 -3.72
N GLU A 31 -4.29 -11.22 -4.35
CA GLU A 31 -2.85 -11.49 -4.18
C GLU A 31 -2.18 -10.40 -3.35
N ASN A 32 -1.16 -10.81 -2.59
CA ASN A 32 -0.30 -9.89 -1.83
C ASN A 32 0.99 -9.70 -2.63
N VAL A 33 1.14 -8.54 -3.25
CA VAL A 33 2.29 -8.23 -4.11
C VAL A 33 3.15 -7.16 -3.48
N GLY A 34 4.44 -7.46 -3.32
CA GLY A 34 5.45 -6.51 -2.85
C GLY A 34 6.09 -5.75 -4.01
N LEU A 35 6.15 -4.43 -3.91
CA LEU A 35 6.95 -3.57 -4.78
C LEU A 35 8.28 -3.28 -4.08
N LEU A 36 9.32 -4.03 -4.42
CA LEU A 36 10.62 -4.00 -3.78
C LEU A 36 11.62 -3.21 -4.60
N GLY A 37 12.43 -2.40 -3.97
CA GLY A 37 13.49 -1.64 -4.64
C GLY A 37 14.20 -0.69 -3.70
N PRO A 38 15.38 -0.17 -4.08
CA PRO A 38 16.13 0.79 -3.27
C PRO A 38 15.39 2.13 -3.16
N ASN A 39 15.90 3.01 -2.29
CA ASN A 39 15.41 4.38 -2.22
C ASN A 39 15.66 5.09 -3.56
N GLY A 40 14.64 5.79 -4.07
CA GLY A 40 14.71 6.43 -5.39
C GLY A 40 14.35 5.53 -6.58
N ALA A 41 14.06 4.23 -6.38
CA ALA A 41 13.67 3.32 -7.45
C ALA A 41 12.34 3.66 -8.16
N GLY A 42 11.51 4.53 -7.57
CA GLY A 42 10.21 4.93 -8.11
C GLY A 42 8.99 4.35 -7.39
N LYS A 43 9.17 3.62 -6.26
CA LYS A 43 8.07 2.99 -5.49
C LYS A 43 6.97 3.97 -5.11
N SER A 44 7.28 4.97 -4.29
CA SER A 44 6.30 5.97 -3.83
C SER A 44 5.71 6.79 -4.98
N THR A 45 6.48 7.04 -6.05
CA THR A 45 5.95 7.69 -7.27
C THR A 45 4.88 6.83 -7.92
N THR A 46 5.10 5.53 -8.04
CA THR A 46 4.11 4.57 -8.57
C THR A 46 2.85 4.55 -7.71
N LEU A 47 3.00 4.43 -6.37
CA LEU A 47 1.85 4.41 -5.46
C LEU A 47 1.08 5.74 -5.47
N LYS A 48 1.77 6.89 -5.52
CA LYS A 48 1.11 8.20 -5.63
C LYS A 48 0.27 8.32 -6.90
N ILE A 49 0.72 7.76 -8.03
CA ILE A 49 -0.06 7.75 -9.27
C ILE A 49 -1.27 6.83 -9.14
N LEU A 50 -1.12 5.63 -8.59
CA LEU A 50 -2.21 4.69 -8.32
C LEU A 50 -3.28 5.29 -7.40
N CYS A 51 -2.86 6.12 -6.43
CA CYS A 51 -3.77 6.81 -5.50
C CYS A 51 -4.29 8.16 -6.03
N GLY A 52 -4.03 8.51 -7.30
CA GLY A 52 -4.49 9.78 -7.89
C GLY A 52 -3.86 11.03 -7.29
N LEU A 53 -2.83 10.88 -6.44
CA LEU A 53 -2.10 11.99 -5.80
C LEU A 53 -1.09 12.66 -6.76
N LEU A 54 -0.75 11.96 -7.84
CA LEU A 54 0.21 12.41 -8.83
C LEU A 54 -0.25 11.98 -10.23
N ARG A 55 -0.15 12.88 -11.21
CA ARG A 55 -0.42 12.53 -12.61
C ARG A 55 0.78 11.90 -13.26
N ALA A 56 0.56 10.83 -14.04
CA ALA A 56 1.57 10.28 -14.94
C ALA A 56 1.96 11.29 -16.02
N SER A 57 3.18 11.19 -16.55
CA SER A 57 3.58 11.93 -17.76
C SER A 57 3.10 11.23 -19.02
N SER A 58 3.09 9.88 -19.02
CA SER A 58 2.45 9.04 -20.04
C SER A 58 2.17 7.64 -19.45
N GLY A 59 1.40 6.82 -20.18
CA GLY A 59 0.91 5.54 -19.71
C GLY A 59 -0.36 5.70 -18.89
N ALA A 60 -0.90 4.58 -18.40
CA ALA A 60 -2.16 4.54 -17.66
C ALA A 60 -2.07 3.60 -16.45
N VAL A 61 -2.93 3.84 -15.46
CA VAL A 61 -3.13 2.95 -14.32
C VAL A 61 -4.61 2.68 -14.11
N TYR A 62 -4.92 1.44 -13.77
CA TYR A 62 -6.30 0.98 -13.59
C TYR A 62 -6.44 0.29 -12.23
N ILE A 63 -7.57 0.51 -11.57
CA ILE A 63 -8.01 -0.20 -10.37
C ILE A 63 -9.32 -0.89 -10.68
N ASP A 64 -9.40 -2.21 -10.54
CA ASP A 64 -10.57 -3.02 -10.93
C ASP A 64 -11.08 -2.67 -12.35
N GLY A 65 -10.16 -2.46 -13.31
CA GLY A 65 -10.45 -2.08 -14.69
C GLY A 65 -10.85 -0.61 -14.88
N ILE A 66 -10.88 0.21 -13.83
CA ILE A 66 -11.26 1.63 -13.89
C ILE A 66 -10.00 2.48 -14.04
N ASN A 67 -9.90 3.27 -15.11
CA ASN A 67 -8.80 4.21 -15.32
C ASN A 67 -8.81 5.30 -14.25
N VAL A 68 -7.71 5.41 -13.49
CA VAL A 68 -7.58 6.35 -12.37
C VAL A 68 -7.58 7.81 -12.84
N ALA A 69 -7.02 8.11 -14.01
CA ALA A 69 -6.95 9.47 -14.52
C ALA A 69 -8.30 9.97 -15.09
N GLU A 70 -9.08 9.06 -15.68
CA GLU A 70 -10.37 9.37 -16.31
C GLU A 70 -11.53 9.36 -15.32
N ASN A 71 -11.52 8.40 -14.38
CA ASN A 71 -12.60 8.20 -13.42
C ASN A 71 -12.05 8.11 -11.97
N PRO A 72 -11.38 9.16 -11.45
CA PRO A 72 -10.66 9.08 -10.17
C PRO A 72 -11.58 8.76 -9.00
N SER A 73 -12.75 9.34 -8.91
CA SER A 73 -13.70 9.10 -7.80
C SER A 73 -14.12 7.63 -7.72
N GLN A 74 -14.40 7.01 -8.86
CA GLN A 74 -14.81 5.61 -8.92
C GLN A 74 -13.61 4.67 -8.63
N ALA A 75 -12.45 4.93 -9.22
CA ALA A 75 -11.24 4.13 -8.95
C ALA A 75 -10.83 4.22 -7.48
N LEU A 76 -10.78 5.43 -6.90
CA LEU A 76 -10.37 5.66 -5.51
C LEU A 76 -11.38 5.16 -4.48
N SER A 77 -12.65 4.93 -4.86
CA SER A 77 -13.61 4.25 -3.99
C SER A 77 -13.26 2.76 -3.77
N ARG A 78 -12.46 2.16 -4.66
CA ARG A 78 -12.03 0.77 -4.60
C ARG A 78 -10.75 0.55 -3.81
N ILE A 79 -10.08 1.59 -3.38
CA ILE A 79 -8.81 1.48 -2.66
C ILE A 79 -8.87 2.04 -1.25
N GLY A 80 -8.15 1.41 -0.33
CA GLY A 80 -7.69 1.99 0.91
C GLY A 80 -6.17 2.16 0.82
N ALA A 81 -5.67 3.36 1.14
CA ALA A 81 -4.25 3.64 0.94
C ALA A 81 -3.60 4.29 2.17
N ILE A 82 -2.35 3.88 2.44
CA ILE A 82 -1.39 4.63 3.24
C ILE A 82 -0.24 4.96 2.31
N VAL A 83 -0.09 6.26 1.99
CA VAL A 83 1.03 6.78 1.23
C VAL A 83 1.70 7.82 2.10
N GLU A 84 2.95 7.59 2.45
CA GLU A 84 3.69 8.33 3.47
C GLU A 84 3.15 8.09 4.91
N THR A 85 3.67 8.85 5.89
CA THR A 85 3.26 8.71 7.29
C THR A 85 1.87 9.30 7.50
N PRO A 86 0.92 8.53 8.06
CA PRO A 86 -0.41 9.06 8.33
C PRO A 86 -0.37 10.13 9.42
N GLU A 87 -0.97 11.27 9.14
CA GLU A 87 -1.14 12.37 10.08
C GLU A 87 -2.61 12.58 10.42
N PHE A 88 -2.88 12.89 11.68
CA PHE A 88 -4.22 13.07 12.21
C PHE A 88 -4.30 14.34 13.06
N TYR A 89 -5.48 14.91 13.18
CA TYR A 89 -5.76 15.96 14.14
C TYR A 89 -5.56 15.42 15.56
N SER A 90 -4.53 15.89 16.25
CA SER A 90 -4.09 15.37 17.55
C SER A 90 -5.13 15.50 18.66
N PHE A 91 -6.03 16.49 18.55
CA PHE A 91 -7.11 16.74 19.51
C PHE A 91 -8.34 15.83 19.34
N LEU A 92 -8.43 15.06 18.25
CA LEU A 92 -9.49 14.09 18.02
C LEU A 92 -9.14 12.72 18.63
N THR A 93 -10.16 11.93 18.86
CA THR A 93 -10.06 10.50 19.18
C THR A 93 -10.11 9.65 17.90
N PRO A 94 -9.73 8.36 17.93
CA PRO A 94 -9.94 7.44 16.81
C PRO A 94 -11.39 7.37 16.33
N GLU A 95 -12.36 7.27 17.25
CA GLU A 95 -13.80 7.24 16.89
C GLU A 95 -14.21 8.51 16.14
N GLU A 96 -13.80 9.67 16.61
CA GLU A 96 -14.09 10.96 15.96
C GLU A 96 -13.42 11.07 14.60
N THR A 97 -12.16 10.69 14.51
CA THR A 97 -11.37 10.72 13.26
C THR A 97 -12.01 9.82 12.21
N LEU A 98 -12.27 8.55 12.55
CA LEU A 98 -12.89 7.60 11.63
C LEU A 98 -14.33 8.01 11.27
N GLY A 99 -15.07 8.60 12.24
CA GLY A 99 -16.40 9.15 12.00
C GLY A 99 -16.38 10.33 11.02
N TYR A 100 -15.40 11.22 11.14
CA TYR A 100 -15.19 12.31 10.19
C TYR A 100 -14.85 11.80 8.78
N LEU A 101 -13.86 10.90 8.68
CA LEU A 101 -13.40 10.35 7.40
C LEU A 101 -14.48 9.48 6.71
N GLY A 102 -15.26 8.72 7.48
CA GLY A 102 -16.37 7.94 6.96
C GLY A 102 -17.45 8.83 6.34
N ARG A 103 -17.81 9.94 7.01
CA ARG A 103 -18.77 10.91 6.46
C ARG A 103 -18.28 11.57 5.18
N LEU A 104 -16.99 11.88 5.05
CA LEU A 104 -16.41 12.39 3.81
C LEU A 104 -16.52 11.39 2.65
N ARG A 105 -16.57 10.09 2.95
CA ARG A 105 -16.83 9.02 1.98
C ARG A 105 -18.30 8.70 1.77
N GLY A 106 -19.22 9.51 2.29
CA GLY A 106 -20.66 9.31 2.18
C GLY A 106 -21.23 8.22 3.11
N MET A 107 -20.44 7.67 4.03
CA MET A 107 -20.93 6.72 5.04
C MET A 107 -21.69 7.46 6.15
N GLY A 108 -22.72 6.83 6.72
CA GLY A 108 -23.50 7.47 7.77
C GLY A 108 -24.32 6.49 8.62
N GLY A 109 -25.07 7.05 9.58
CA GLY A 109 -25.99 6.29 10.42
C GLY A 109 -25.32 5.22 11.28
N ASP A 110 -26.07 4.18 11.61
CA ASP A 110 -25.59 3.09 12.45
C ASP A 110 -24.58 2.17 11.75
N ASN A 111 -24.65 2.11 10.42
CA ASN A 111 -23.64 1.38 9.63
C ASN A 111 -22.24 1.95 9.85
N LEU A 112 -22.05 3.27 9.78
CA LEU A 112 -20.75 3.89 10.05
C LEU A 112 -20.29 3.62 11.49
N LYS A 113 -21.18 3.73 12.48
CA LYS A 113 -20.82 3.46 13.89
C LYS A 113 -20.37 2.01 14.11
N GLN A 114 -21.06 1.07 13.48
CA GLN A 114 -20.72 -0.35 13.55
C GLN A 114 -19.37 -0.58 12.89
N ARG A 115 -19.17 -0.04 11.68
CA ARG A 115 -17.94 -0.19 10.93
C ARG A 115 -16.73 0.39 11.66
N ILE A 116 -16.88 1.54 12.34
CA ILE A 116 -15.83 2.13 13.20
C ILE A 116 -15.42 1.15 14.30
N LYS A 117 -16.37 0.55 15.01
CA LYS A 117 -16.06 -0.43 16.06
C LYS A 117 -15.31 -1.65 15.51
N GLU A 118 -15.73 -2.16 14.35
CA GLU A 118 -15.09 -3.29 13.68
C GLU A 118 -13.63 -2.99 13.31
N VAL A 119 -13.37 -1.86 12.64
CA VAL A 119 -11.99 -1.54 12.22
C VAL A 119 -11.09 -1.19 13.39
N ILE A 120 -11.59 -0.53 14.44
CA ILE A 120 -10.85 -0.27 15.67
C ILE A 120 -10.42 -1.60 16.32
N LYS A 121 -11.32 -2.59 16.35
CA LYS A 121 -11.02 -3.93 16.85
C LYS A 121 -10.02 -4.65 15.95
N GLN A 122 -10.17 -4.58 14.63
CA GLN A 122 -9.24 -5.18 13.68
C GLN A 122 -7.79 -4.69 13.89
N VAL A 123 -7.63 -3.39 14.20
CA VAL A 123 -6.31 -2.79 14.43
C VAL A 123 -5.87 -2.77 15.90
N ARG A 124 -6.61 -3.43 16.81
CA ARG A 124 -6.29 -3.55 18.24
C ARG A 124 -6.13 -2.18 18.94
N LEU A 125 -7.10 -1.29 18.72
CA LEU A 125 -7.16 0.05 19.35
C LEU A 125 -8.40 0.24 20.21
N GLU A 126 -9.07 -0.84 20.69
CA GLU A 126 -10.32 -0.76 21.45
C GLU A 126 -10.16 0.09 22.73
N ASP A 127 -9.13 -0.18 23.51
CA ASP A 127 -8.86 0.53 24.79
C ASP A 127 -8.49 2.00 24.57
N TRP A 128 -8.14 2.36 23.32
CA TRP A 128 -7.70 3.70 22.94
C TRP A 128 -8.72 4.44 22.08
N SER A 129 -9.87 3.84 21.82
CA SER A 129 -10.88 4.36 20.87
C SER A 129 -11.37 5.77 21.21
N ARG A 130 -11.38 6.13 22.50
CA ARG A 130 -11.82 7.43 23.06
C ARG A 130 -10.70 8.28 23.65
N VAL A 131 -9.45 7.85 23.48
CA VAL A 131 -8.29 8.61 23.94
C VAL A 131 -7.80 9.50 22.80
N LYS A 132 -7.45 10.75 23.09
CA LYS A 132 -6.95 11.70 22.10
C LYS A 132 -5.67 11.21 21.43
N ILE A 133 -5.56 11.43 20.12
CA ILE A 133 -4.44 10.99 19.28
C ILE A 133 -3.10 11.65 19.68
N GLU A 134 -3.13 12.80 20.36
CA GLU A 134 -1.92 13.42 20.94
C GLU A 134 -1.11 12.48 21.85
N LYS A 135 -1.80 11.48 22.48
CA LYS A 135 -1.19 10.50 23.39
C LYS A 135 -0.71 9.24 22.65
N PHE A 136 -0.86 9.19 21.34
CA PHE A 136 -0.56 8.00 20.56
C PHE A 136 0.93 7.88 20.25
N SER A 137 1.46 6.66 20.44
CA SER A 137 2.75 6.28 19.88
C SER A 137 2.70 6.26 18.34
N ARG A 138 3.87 6.23 17.69
CA ARG A 138 3.96 6.10 16.23
C ARG A 138 3.24 4.84 15.75
N GLY A 139 3.42 3.70 16.42
CA GLY A 139 2.75 2.45 16.08
C GLY A 139 1.23 2.52 16.20
N MET A 140 0.71 3.24 17.21
CA MET A 140 -0.73 3.45 17.34
C MET A 140 -1.28 4.34 16.21
N LYS A 141 -0.56 5.38 15.80
CA LYS A 141 -0.93 6.22 14.63
C LYS A 141 -0.92 5.40 13.35
N GLN A 142 0.07 4.53 13.17
CA GLN A 142 0.15 3.65 12.00
C GLN A 142 -1.04 2.67 11.95
N ARG A 143 -1.41 2.06 13.09
CA ARG A 143 -2.60 1.21 13.20
C ARG A 143 -3.90 1.99 12.95
N LEU A 144 -4.01 3.23 13.42
CA LEU A 144 -5.15 4.09 13.08
C LEU A 144 -5.20 4.42 11.58
N GLY A 145 -4.04 4.65 10.94
CA GLY A 145 -3.94 4.78 9.49
C GLY A 145 -4.48 3.55 8.77
N LEU A 146 -4.15 2.36 9.26
CA LEU A 146 -4.70 1.13 8.70
C LEU A 146 -6.22 0.99 8.95
N ALA A 147 -6.73 1.39 10.11
CA ALA A 147 -8.18 1.44 10.36
C ALA A 147 -8.90 2.36 9.37
N GLN A 148 -8.31 3.51 9.05
CA GLN A 148 -8.81 4.43 8.03
C GLN A 148 -8.87 3.76 6.65
N THR A 149 -7.84 2.99 6.25
CA THR A 149 -7.84 2.32 4.95
C THR A 149 -8.89 1.22 4.85
N LEU A 150 -9.20 0.57 5.97
CA LEU A 150 -10.17 -0.53 6.06
C LEU A 150 -11.62 -0.05 6.25
N LEU A 151 -11.84 1.22 6.58
CA LEU A 151 -13.13 1.75 7.04
C LEU A 151 -14.28 1.50 6.06
N HIS A 152 -14.07 1.75 4.78
CA HIS A 152 -15.07 1.61 3.71
C HIS A 152 -15.01 0.25 3.01
N ASP A 153 -14.28 -0.71 3.58
CA ASP A 153 -14.14 -2.09 3.11
C ASP A 153 -13.67 -2.23 1.65
N PRO A 154 -12.57 -1.58 1.25
CA PRO A 154 -12.10 -1.63 -0.13
C PRO A 154 -11.58 -3.01 -0.51
N PRO A 155 -11.69 -3.43 -1.79
CA PRO A 155 -11.10 -4.67 -2.27
C PRO A 155 -9.57 -4.60 -2.42
N VAL A 156 -8.99 -3.40 -2.53
CA VAL A 156 -7.55 -3.18 -2.76
C VAL A 156 -6.95 -2.31 -1.66
N LEU A 157 -5.83 -2.74 -1.10
CA LEU A 157 -5.03 -1.95 -0.15
C LEU A 157 -3.69 -1.58 -0.80
N ILE A 158 -3.34 -0.30 -0.74
CA ILE A 158 -2.06 0.24 -1.24
C ILE A 158 -1.29 0.83 -0.06
N LEU A 159 -0.11 0.27 0.23
CA LEU A 159 0.65 0.58 1.44
C LEU A 159 2.09 0.94 1.09
N ASP A 160 2.52 2.17 1.44
CA ASP A 160 3.89 2.66 1.22
C ASP A 160 4.67 2.63 2.52
N GLU A 161 5.70 1.75 2.60
CA GLU A 161 6.60 1.59 3.75
C GLU A 161 5.88 1.55 5.13
N PRO A 162 4.77 0.79 5.27
CA PRO A 162 3.88 0.95 6.42
C PRO A 162 4.48 0.45 7.74
N GLY A 163 5.53 -0.38 7.71
CA GLY A 163 6.29 -0.84 8.88
C GLY A 163 7.38 0.13 9.32
N LEU A 164 7.66 1.17 8.55
CA LEU A 164 8.80 2.05 8.79
C LEU A 164 8.72 2.78 10.15
N GLY A 165 9.75 2.53 10.99
CA GLY A 165 9.90 3.16 12.31
C GLY A 165 8.95 2.64 13.38
N LEU A 166 8.38 1.46 13.18
CA LEU A 166 7.76 0.67 14.23
C LEU A 166 8.84 -0.06 15.03
N ASP A 167 8.58 -0.27 16.32
CA ASP A 167 9.37 -1.19 17.13
C ASP A 167 9.10 -2.65 16.71
N PRO A 168 9.92 -3.62 17.12
CA PRO A 168 9.76 -5.02 16.70
C PRO A 168 8.38 -5.60 17.00
N ARG A 169 7.77 -5.23 18.12
CA ARG A 169 6.43 -5.67 18.49
C ARG A 169 5.37 -5.05 17.58
N GLY A 170 5.49 -3.75 17.30
CA GLY A 170 4.61 -3.02 16.39
C GLY A 170 4.65 -3.59 14.98
N VAL A 171 5.82 -3.98 14.47
CA VAL A 171 5.97 -4.65 13.16
C VAL A 171 5.20 -5.97 13.13
N VAL A 172 5.32 -6.81 14.16
CA VAL A 172 4.60 -8.10 14.24
C VAL A 172 3.08 -7.86 14.28
N GLU A 173 2.61 -6.94 15.13
CA GLU A 173 1.19 -6.62 15.25
C GLU A 173 0.61 -6.08 13.94
N PHE A 174 1.34 -5.19 13.27
CA PHE A 174 0.96 -4.63 11.98
C PHE A 174 0.87 -5.71 10.90
N ARG A 175 1.88 -6.58 10.81
CA ARG A 175 1.91 -7.70 9.87
C ARG A 175 0.70 -8.63 10.06
N ASP A 176 0.38 -9.03 11.30
CA ASP A 176 -0.77 -9.89 11.60
C ASP A 176 -2.09 -9.29 11.07
N ILE A 177 -2.23 -7.96 11.14
CA ILE A 177 -3.43 -7.28 10.63
C ILE A 177 -3.47 -7.33 9.10
N ILE A 178 -2.33 -7.06 8.44
CA ILE A 178 -2.21 -7.09 6.99
C ILE A 178 -2.44 -8.52 6.45
N GLU A 179 -1.85 -9.54 7.06
CA GLU A 179 -2.06 -10.95 6.67
C GLU A 179 -3.53 -11.36 6.75
N LYS A 180 -4.25 -10.91 7.79
CA LYS A 180 -5.69 -11.16 7.90
C LYS A 180 -6.49 -10.46 6.81
N ALA A 181 -6.16 -9.20 6.53
CA ALA A 181 -6.81 -8.43 5.46
C ALA A 181 -6.53 -9.04 4.08
N GLY A 182 -5.31 -9.53 3.83
CA GLY A 182 -4.88 -10.11 2.56
C GLY A 182 -5.53 -11.45 2.20
N LYS A 183 -6.25 -12.09 3.13
CA LYS A 183 -7.04 -13.31 2.80
C LYS A 183 -8.23 -13.03 1.90
N GLU A 184 -8.75 -11.82 1.93
CA GLU A 184 -9.96 -11.43 1.20
C GLU A 184 -9.72 -10.27 0.23
N LYS A 185 -8.64 -9.53 0.42
CA LYS A 185 -8.30 -8.30 -0.31
C LYS A 185 -7.02 -8.48 -1.12
N THR A 186 -6.84 -7.64 -2.13
CA THR A 186 -5.57 -7.48 -2.82
C THR A 186 -4.70 -6.50 -2.04
N ILE A 187 -3.44 -6.83 -1.80
CA ILE A 187 -2.49 -5.94 -1.14
C ILE A 187 -1.35 -5.61 -2.09
N PHE A 188 -1.15 -4.32 -2.34
CA PHE A 188 0.02 -3.80 -3.05
C PHE A 188 0.88 -3.01 -2.07
N PHE A 189 2.03 -3.56 -1.75
CA PHE A 189 2.85 -3.18 -0.61
C PHE A 189 4.24 -2.76 -1.09
N ALA A 190 4.60 -1.47 -0.95
CA ALA A 190 5.95 -1.01 -1.26
C ALA A 190 6.84 -1.05 -0.02
N SER A 191 8.03 -1.63 -0.16
CA SER A 191 9.07 -1.62 0.86
C SER A 191 10.46 -1.70 0.24
N HIS A 192 11.46 -1.23 0.98
CA HIS A 192 12.87 -1.48 0.69
C HIS A 192 13.43 -2.62 1.54
N GLN A 193 12.62 -3.19 2.45
CA GLN A 193 13.01 -4.25 3.36
C GLN A 193 12.56 -5.62 2.83
N LEU A 194 13.54 -6.44 2.43
CA LEU A 194 13.32 -7.81 1.93
C LEU A 194 12.56 -8.69 2.93
N THR A 195 12.84 -8.53 4.22
CA THR A 195 12.20 -9.30 5.29
C THR A 195 10.71 -9.05 5.38
N GLU A 196 10.26 -7.79 5.28
CA GLU A 196 8.85 -7.42 5.29
C GLU A 196 8.12 -8.03 4.08
N VAL A 197 8.68 -7.82 2.87
CA VAL A 197 8.10 -8.34 1.63
C VAL A 197 7.99 -9.87 1.69
N SER A 198 9.04 -10.56 2.15
CA SER A 198 9.06 -12.02 2.21
C SER A 198 8.08 -12.64 3.21
N GLN A 199 7.63 -11.86 4.19
CA GLN A 199 6.70 -12.29 5.23
C GLN A 199 5.24 -11.96 4.91
N ILE A 200 4.97 -10.89 4.16
CA ILE A 200 3.62 -10.40 3.88
C ILE A 200 3.14 -10.84 2.49
N CYS A 201 4.05 -10.89 1.51
CA CYS A 201 3.71 -11.06 0.10
C CYS A 201 3.98 -12.48 -0.38
N ASN A 202 3.24 -12.90 -1.39
CA ASN A 202 3.46 -14.15 -2.12
C ASN A 202 4.08 -13.92 -3.52
N GLN A 203 3.94 -12.71 -4.05
CA GLN A 203 4.59 -12.25 -5.28
C GLN A 203 5.39 -10.98 -5.02
N VAL A 204 6.40 -10.73 -5.83
CA VAL A 204 7.22 -9.52 -5.73
C VAL A 204 7.59 -8.97 -7.11
N ALA A 205 7.42 -7.66 -7.25
CA ALA A 205 7.93 -6.86 -8.34
C ALA A 205 9.19 -6.13 -7.85
N ILE A 206 10.33 -6.43 -8.44
CA ILE A 206 11.61 -5.76 -8.14
C ILE A 206 11.77 -4.62 -9.13
N ILE A 207 11.92 -3.41 -8.62
CA ILE A 207 12.12 -2.21 -9.44
C ILE A 207 13.42 -1.50 -9.05
N ASP A 208 14.09 -0.94 -10.05
CA ASP A 208 15.21 -0.02 -9.85
C ASP A 208 15.26 1.02 -10.95
N HIS A 209 15.72 2.24 -10.61
CA HIS A 209 15.83 3.39 -11.51
C HIS A 209 14.60 3.60 -12.41
N GLY A 210 13.40 3.33 -11.87
CA GLY A 210 12.12 3.51 -12.56
C GLY A 210 11.74 2.41 -13.55
N LYS A 211 12.48 1.31 -13.60
CA LYS A 211 12.21 0.13 -14.46
C LYS A 211 11.79 -1.07 -13.62
N LEU A 212 10.91 -1.92 -14.15
CA LEU A 212 10.64 -3.25 -13.61
C LEU A 212 11.76 -4.19 -14.04
N LEU A 213 12.45 -4.79 -13.08
CA LEU A 213 13.55 -5.74 -13.33
C LEU A 213 13.05 -7.19 -13.30
N ALA A 214 12.13 -7.51 -12.39
CA ALA A 214 11.50 -8.83 -12.31
C ALA A 214 10.12 -8.73 -11.65
N TYR A 215 9.22 -9.64 -12.03
CA TYR A 215 7.95 -9.86 -11.37
C TYR A 215 7.62 -11.35 -11.38
N ASP A 216 7.58 -11.96 -10.21
CA ASP A 216 7.28 -13.39 -10.06
C ASP A 216 6.87 -13.73 -8.62
N SER A 217 6.45 -14.96 -8.37
CA SER A 217 6.28 -15.47 -7.03
C SER A 217 7.60 -15.50 -6.27
N ILE A 218 7.56 -15.22 -4.97
CA ILE A 218 8.76 -15.30 -4.10
C ILE A 218 9.40 -16.70 -4.18
N THR A 219 8.57 -17.73 -4.31
CA THR A 219 9.05 -19.12 -4.45
C THR A 219 9.82 -19.34 -5.75
N ALA A 220 9.34 -18.81 -6.87
CA ALA A 220 10.03 -18.91 -8.17
C ALA A 220 11.37 -18.15 -8.16
N LEU A 221 11.38 -16.93 -7.61
CA LEU A 221 12.62 -16.16 -7.47
C LEU A 221 13.64 -16.86 -6.56
N LYS A 222 13.20 -17.40 -5.41
CA LYS A 222 14.09 -18.19 -4.53
C LYS A 222 14.67 -19.42 -5.23
N LYS A 223 13.89 -20.08 -6.10
CA LYS A 223 14.36 -21.23 -6.87
C LYS A 223 15.40 -20.82 -7.92
N LYS A 224 15.20 -19.67 -8.58
CA LYS A 224 16.10 -19.18 -9.63
C LYS A 224 17.40 -18.58 -9.09
N TYR A 225 17.31 -17.81 -8.00
CA TYR A 225 18.41 -17.02 -7.45
C TYR A 225 18.88 -17.51 -6.05
N LYS A 226 18.48 -18.72 -5.63
CA LYS A 226 18.76 -19.33 -4.31
C LYS A 226 18.08 -18.65 -3.12
N SER A 227 17.86 -17.33 -3.17
CA SER A 227 17.15 -16.56 -2.14
C SER A 227 16.51 -15.32 -2.76
N LEU A 228 15.59 -14.67 -2.05
CA LEU A 228 15.03 -13.39 -2.48
C LEU A 228 16.09 -12.27 -2.41
N GLU A 229 17.00 -12.34 -1.43
CA GLU A 229 18.12 -11.44 -1.32
C GLU A 229 19.09 -11.59 -2.51
N GLY A 230 19.41 -12.84 -2.89
CA GLY A 230 20.20 -13.12 -4.09
C GLY A 230 19.56 -12.56 -5.36
N ALA A 231 18.24 -12.73 -5.53
CA ALA A 231 17.50 -12.14 -6.65
C ALA A 231 17.60 -10.61 -6.65
N TYR A 232 17.42 -9.99 -5.49
CA TYR A 232 17.48 -8.54 -5.34
C TYR A 232 18.86 -7.99 -5.71
N LEU A 233 19.95 -8.55 -5.13
CA LEU A 233 21.32 -8.10 -5.37
C LEU A 233 21.72 -8.29 -6.85
N GLU A 234 21.50 -9.48 -7.41
CA GLU A 234 21.87 -9.78 -8.80
C GLU A 234 21.13 -8.86 -9.81
N LEU A 235 19.85 -8.56 -9.55
CA LEU A 235 19.05 -7.73 -10.45
C LEU A 235 19.34 -6.23 -10.30
N THR A 236 19.69 -5.74 -9.09
CA THR A 236 19.93 -4.31 -8.85
C THR A 236 21.41 -3.90 -8.99
N GLU A 237 22.35 -4.85 -8.94
CA GLU A 237 23.78 -4.60 -9.18
C GLU A 237 24.16 -4.72 -10.67
N ALA A 238 23.30 -5.34 -11.50
CA ALA A 238 23.53 -5.43 -12.92
C ALA A 238 23.54 -4.04 -13.58
N PRO A 239 24.51 -3.74 -14.49
CA PRO A 239 24.49 -2.49 -15.26
C PRO A 239 23.14 -2.35 -15.98
N LEU A 240 22.47 -1.22 -15.79
CA LEU A 240 21.24 -0.91 -16.51
C LEU A 240 21.58 -0.59 -17.97
N GLU A 241 21.20 -1.47 -18.90
CA GLU A 241 21.29 -1.23 -20.34
C GLU A 241 20.35 -0.11 -20.81
#